data_042307d963171bac595cbe92b94c33a6
#
_entry.id   042307d963171bac595cbe92b94c33a6
#
_cell.length_a   1.000
_cell.length_b   1.000
_cell.length_c   1.000
_cell.angle_alpha   90.00
_cell.angle_beta   90.00
_cell.angle_gamma   90.00
#
_symmetry.space_group_name_H-M   'P 1'
#
loop_
_entity.id
_entity.type
_entity.pdbx_description
1 polymer ?
#
loop_
_entity_poly.entity_id
_entity_poly.type
_entity_poly.pdbx_seq_one_letter_code
_entity_poly.pdbx_strand_id
1 'polypeptide(L)'
;MIALMLLSLFSESSNAQYASRKLSKKQQAYTDSLKQVEYNYIFPIWGQKAYEQGFDIPYPVGIMANYIWMKQSLVFENFQLGILSENADIPLTDVDFLEFGENINTSYAVNVRPDIWIFPFLNVYGLFGYGSSLTEVNIVSPVEIKSVVEQGLRTAGLGTMAAFGLGPLWTSVDANWTWTKPDLLDEPVKVAVLGIRLGKTFTFKQKPDRNFAIWAGGMRVKMGSSTNGEVAMKDAIPQETWDRVDEIVDNYNTWYDGLDPIRQDYVDNTAFPDFIDALDNREGNTIVRYGMDKRPAEKWNMVIGGQFQVNKNWQIRTEGGIVGDRKSFLASVNYRFKI
;
A
#
# COMPACT_ATOMS: atom_id res chain seq x y z
N MET A 1 -10.79 21.67 21.18
CA MET A 1 -9.86 21.66 22.31
C MET A 1 -8.54 20.95 22.01
N ILE A 2 -8.53 19.81 21.30
CA ILE A 2 -7.29 19.08 20.92
C ILE A 2 -6.43 19.84 19.90
N ALA A 3 -7.03 20.58 18.97
CA ALA A 3 -6.29 21.38 17.97
C ALA A 3 -5.57 22.60 18.58
N LEU A 4 -6.09 23.17 19.64
CA LEU A 4 -5.45 24.30 20.37
C LEU A 4 -4.31 23.82 21.28
N MET A 5 -4.38 22.58 21.78
CA MET A 5 -3.29 21.97 22.55
C MET A 5 -2.09 21.58 21.71
N LEU A 6 -2.31 21.23 20.44
CA LEU A 6 -1.24 21.00 19.46
C LEU A 6 -0.53 22.30 19.07
N LEU A 7 -1.22 23.44 19.01
CA LEU A 7 -0.63 24.74 18.69
C LEU A 7 0.25 25.31 19.82
N SER A 8 -0.03 24.97 21.08
CA SER A 8 0.79 25.42 22.22
C SER A 8 2.11 24.64 22.36
N LEU A 9 2.23 23.46 21.79
CA LEU A 9 3.49 22.69 21.72
C LEU A 9 4.44 23.21 20.64
N PHE A 10 4.00 24.11 19.76
CA PHE A 10 4.77 24.63 18.64
C PHE A 10 5.60 25.90 18.95
N SER A 11 5.40 26.52 20.11
CA SER A 11 6.06 27.81 20.42
C SER A 11 7.49 27.68 20.96
N GLU A 12 7.90 26.49 21.42
CA GLU A 12 9.25 26.35 22.04
C GLU A 12 10.18 25.32 21.34
N SER A 13 9.71 24.52 20.38
CA SER A 13 10.51 23.41 19.85
C SER A 13 11.25 23.67 18.53
N SER A 14 11.12 24.85 17.94
CA SER A 14 11.83 25.21 16.69
C SER A 14 13.35 25.33 16.84
N ASN A 15 13.85 25.45 18.05
CA ASN A 15 15.29 25.48 18.33
C ASN A 15 15.93 24.11 18.55
N ALA A 16 15.15 23.03 18.63
CA ALA A 16 15.63 21.74 19.11
C ALA A 16 16.42 20.92 18.09
N GLN A 17 16.27 21.18 16.79
CA GLN A 17 16.95 20.39 15.75
C GLN A 17 18.47 20.62 15.71
N TYR A 18 18.95 21.74 16.26
CA TYR A 18 20.37 22.12 16.32
C TYR A 18 20.93 22.39 17.73
N ALA A 19 20.08 22.47 18.73
CA ALA A 19 20.45 23.00 20.07
C ALA A 19 21.40 22.12 20.90
N SER A 20 21.60 20.84 20.57
CA SER A 20 22.40 19.92 21.40
C SER A 20 23.69 19.42 20.77
N ARG A 21 24.04 19.85 19.55
CA ARG A 21 25.25 19.37 18.86
C ARG A 21 26.24 20.52 18.63
N LYS A 22 27.51 20.35 19.04
CA LYS A 22 28.59 21.20 18.54
C LYS A 22 28.65 21.09 17.02
N LEU A 23 28.09 22.06 16.31
CA LEU A 23 28.16 22.14 14.86
C LEU A 23 29.62 22.28 14.44
N SER A 24 30.03 21.64 13.36
CA SER A 24 31.35 21.94 12.78
C SER A 24 31.38 23.41 12.32
N LYS A 25 32.55 24.06 12.34
CA LYS A 25 32.69 25.46 11.89
C LYS A 25 32.10 25.70 10.49
N LYS A 26 32.24 24.72 9.57
CA LYS A 26 31.64 24.78 8.21
C LYS A 26 30.13 24.69 8.23
N GLN A 27 29.57 23.88 9.11
CA GLN A 27 28.13 23.72 9.23
C GLN A 27 27.50 24.97 9.88
N GLN A 28 28.18 25.55 10.83
CA GLN A 28 27.78 26.83 11.42
C GLN A 28 27.78 27.94 10.36
N ALA A 29 28.87 28.07 9.60
CA ALA A 29 28.98 29.05 8.52
C ALA A 29 27.90 28.85 7.44
N TYR A 30 27.57 27.61 7.12
CA TYR A 30 26.46 27.29 6.19
C TYR A 30 25.11 27.72 6.75
N THR A 31 24.81 27.39 8.01
CA THR A 31 23.58 27.80 8.70
C THR A 31 23.49 29.35 8.78
N ASP A 32 24.58 30.01 9.11
CA ASP A 32 24.62 31.48 9.17
C ASP A 32 24.49 32.12 7.80
N SER A 33 24.99 31.46 6.72
CA SER A 33 24.77 31.92 5.35
C SER A 33 23.32 31.83 4.94
N LEU A 34 22.58 30.77 5.36
CA LEU A 34 21.14 30.64 5.08
C LEU A 34 20.32 31.79 5.66
N LYS A 35 20.66 32.25 6.87
CA LYS A 35 19.97 33.38 7.52
C LYS A 35 20.08 34.69 6.77
N GLN A 36 21.08 34.82 5.88
CA GLN A 36 21.35 36.03 5.08
C GLN A 36 20.74 35.96 3.68
N VAL A 37 20.21 34.78 3.29
CA VAL A 37 19.62 34.58 1.97
C VAL A 37 18.15 35.00 1.98
N GLU A 38 17.80 35.87 1.04
CA GLU A 38 16.40 36.18 0.76
C GLU A 38 15.71 35.03 0.08
N TYR A 39 14.55 34.58 0.62
CA TYR A 39 13.76 33.49 0.11
C TYR A 39 12.79 34.00 -0.95
N ASN A 40 13.15 33.84 -2.22
CA ASN A 40 12.42 34.41 -3.37
C ASN A 40 11.42 33.44 -4.03
N TYR A 41 10.93 32.42 -3.29
CA TYR A 41 9.94 31.47 -3.78
C TYR A 41 8.58 31.72 -3.12
N ILE A 42 7.50 31.42 -3.85
CA ILE A 42 6.13 31.52 -3.32
C ILE A 42 5.89 30.45 -2.24
N PHE A 43 6.43 29.27 -2.45
CA PHE A 43 6.31 28.12 -1.54
C PHE A 43 7.69 27.68 -1.04
N PRO A 44 7.73 27.08 0.19
CA PRO A 44 6.65 26.99 1.17
C PRO A 44 6.34 28.37 1.79
N ILE A 45 5.06 28.57 2.11
CA ILE A 45 4.64 29.71 2.96
C ILE A 45 5.47 29.63 4.26
N TRP A 46 6.04 30.75 4.71
CA TRP A 46 7.03 30.84 5.81
C TRP A 46 8.44 30.32 5.48
N GLY A 47 8.78 30.17 4.19
CA GLY A 47 10.13 29.78 3.78
C GLY A 47 11.20 30.74 4.28
N GLN A 48 10.95 32.07 4.20
CA GLN A 48 11.81 33.10 4.75
C GLN A 48 12.03 32.92 6.26
N LYS A 49 10.97 32.69 7.04
CA LYS A 49 11.09 32.44 8.49
C LYS A 49 11.91 31.20 8.81
N ALA A 50 11.82 30.16 7.99
CA ALA A 50 12.63 28.98 8.15
C ALA A 50 14.12 29.27 7.90
N TYR A 51 14.44 30.06 6.89
CA TYR A 51 15.82 30.48 6.61
C TYR A 51 16.38 31.40 7.72
N GLU A 52 15.62 32.37 8.22
CA GLU A 52 15.99 33.21 9.34
C GLU A 52 16.33 32.40 10.61
N GLN A 53 15.69 31.24 10.78
CA GLN A 53 16.01 30.31 11.86
C GLN A 53 17.17 29.36 11.52
N GLY A 54 17.71 29.43 10.30
CA GLY A 54 18.81 28.58 9.83
C GLY A 54 18.43 27.19 9.40
N PHE A 55 17.14 26.95 9.09
CA PHE A 55 16.71 25.68 8.55
C PHE A 55 16.98 25.61 7.04
N ASP A 56 17.69 24.57 6.62
CA ASP A 56 17.86 24.25 5.20
C ASP A 56 16.66 23.45 4.71
N ILE A 57 15.66 24.13 4.15
CA ILE A 57 14.46 23.51 3.60
C ILE A 57 14.69 23.05 2.15
N PRO A 58 14.04 21.94 1.71
CA PRO A 58 14.11 21.48 0.34
C PRO A 58 13.45 22.47 -0.62
N TYR A 59 13.79 22.40 -1.92
CA TYR A 59 13.05 23.15 -2.93
C TYR A 59 11.57 22.77 -2.90
N PRO A 60 10.67 23.75 -3.17
CA PRO A 60 9.25 23.64 -2.85
C PRO A 60 8.54 22.55 -3.64
N VAL A 61 8.90 22.32 -4.88
CA VAL A 61 8.22 21.37 -5.76
C VAL A 61 9.11 20.17 -6.05
N GLY A 62 8.51 19.00 -6.16
CA GLY A 62 9.21 17.78 -6.51
C GLY A 62 8.40 16.86 -7.39
N ILE A 63 9.11 15.99 -8.08
CA ILE A 63 8.55 14.84 -8.77
C ILE A 63 9.34 13.61 -8.30
N MET A 64 8.64 12.65 -7.70
CA MET A 64 9.23 11.41 -7.23
C MET A 64 8.72 10.24 -8.05
N ALA A 65 9.62 9.43 -8.57
CA ALA A 65 9.30 8.14 -9.18
C ALA A 65 9.56 7.05 -8.15
N ASN A 66 8.62 6.13 -7.99
CA ASN A 66 8.69 5.04 -7.03
C ASN A 66 8.52 3.71 -7.74
N TYR A 67 9.30 2.72 -7.31
CA TYR A 67 9.06 1.31 -7.52
C TYR A 67 8.66 0.68 -6.19
N ILE A 68 7.62 -0.12 -6.21
CA ILE A 68 7.04 -0.78 -5.03
C ILE A 68 6.88 -2.26 -5.33
N TRP A 69 7.34 -3.08 -4.42
CA TRP A 69 7.00 -4.49 -4.31
C TRP A 69 6.36 -4.75 -2.96
N MET A 70 5.33 -5.58 -2.93
CA MET A 70 4.62 -5.93 -1.70
C MET A 70 4.10 -7.37 -1.78
N LYS A 71 4.25 -8.12 -0.68
CA LYS A 71 3.64 -9.42 -0.46
C LYS A 71 2.94 -9.41 0.90
N GLN A 72 1.68 -9.83 0.95
CA GLN A 72 0.86 -9.84 2.17
C GLN A 72 -0.18 -10.94 2.13
N SER A 73 -0.58 -11.43 3.31
CA SER A 73 -1.71 -12.33 3.45
C SER A 73 -3.02 -11.54 3.46
N LEU A 74 -4.04 -12.12 2.85
CA LEU A 74 -5.40 -11.58 2.78
C LEU A 74 -6.35 -12.49 3.54
N VAL A 75 -7.32 -11.89 4.21
CA VAL A 75 -8.48 -12.56 4.79
C VAL A 75 -9.69 -12.23 3.92
N PHE A 76 -10.43 -13.27 3.53
CA PHE A 76 -11.69 -13.16 2.80
C PHE A 76 -12.84 -13.46 3.77
N GLU A 77 -13.88 -12.65 3.68
CA GLU A 77 -15.11 -12.76 4.48
C GLU A 77 -16.29 -12.55 3.52
N ASN A 78 -17.48 -13.09 3.86
CA ASN A 78 -18.72 -12.92 3.09
C ASN A 78 -18.53 -13.29 1.61
N PHE A 79 -17.98 -14.49 1.38
CA PHE A 79 -17.68 -14.94 0.02
C PHE A 79 -18.95 -15.37 -0.70
N GLN A 80 -19.11 -14.86 -1.91
CA GLN A 80 -20.21 -15.20 -2.81
C GLN A 80 -19.64 -15.74 -4.11
N LEU A 81 -20.34 -16.72 -4.67
CA LEU A 81 -20.00 -17.37 -5.92
C LEU A 81 -21.19 -17.30 -6.89
N GLY A 82 -20.90 -17.10 -8.14
CA GLY A 82 -21.86 -17.23 -9.24
C GLY A 82 -21.18 -17.79 -10.48
N ILE A 83 -21.94 -18.37 -11.38
CA ILE A 83 -21.45 -19.03 -12.58
C ILE A 83 -22.17 -18.48 -13.80
N LEU A 84 -21.40 -18.19 -14.84
CA LEU A 84 -21.91 -17.87 -16.16
C LEU A 84 -21.24 -18.78 -17.18
N SER A 85 -22.04 -19.69 -17.77
CA SER A 85 -21.65 -20.58 -18.86
C SER A 85 -22.61 -20.44 -20.05
N GLU A 86 -22.38 -21.19 -21.10
CA GLU A 86 -23.32 -21.24 -22.25
C GLU A 86 -24.72 -21.76 -21.84
N ASN A 87 -24.80 -22.58 -20.80
CA ASN A 87 -26.01 -23.28 -20.39
C ASN A 87 -26.60 -22.80 -19.06
N ALA A 88 -25.87 -22.02 -18.30
CA ALA A 88 -26.28 -21.56 -16.95
C ALA A 88 -25.84 -20.11 -16.69
N ASP A 89 -26.75 -19.35 -16.09
CA ASP A 89 -26.50 -18.02 -15.55
C ASP A 89 -26.96 -17.98 -14.09
N ILE A 90 -26.05 -18.34 -13.17
CA ILE A 90 -26.31 -18.42 -11.74
C ILE A 90 -25.78 -17.14 -11.10
N PRO A 91 -26.65 -16.36 -10.44
CA PRO A 91 -26.22 -15.14 -9.77
C PRO A 91 -25.32 -15.44 -8.57
N LEU A 92 -24.73 -14.39 -7.98
CA LEU A 92 -23.96 -14.51 -6.75
C LEU A 92 -24.82 -15.09 -5.62
N THR A 93 -24.36 -16.19 -5.04
CA THR A 93 -24.95 -16.88 -3.89
C THR A 93 -23.93 -16.96 -2.77
N ASP A 94 -24.38 -16.84 -1.53
CA ASP A 94 -23.51 -17.00 -0.36
C ASP A 94 -23.03 -18.45 -0.25
N VAL A 95 -21.74 -18.65 0.01
CA VAL A 95 -21.11 -19.97 0.16
C VAL A 95 -20.32 -20.04 1.47
N ASP A 96 -21.03 -19.85 2.57
CA ASP A 96 -20.47 -19.73 3.93
C ASP A 96 -19.77 -21.00 4.44
N PHE A 97 -19.98 -22.15 3.76
CA PHE A 97 -19.35 -23.41 4.11
C PHE A 97 -17.93 -23.54 3.55
N LEU A 98 -17.49 -22.61 2.71
CA LEU A 98 -16.12 -22.61 2.21
C LEU A 98 -15.17 -22.04 3.27
N GLU A 99 -14.12 -22.81 3.55
CA GLU A 99 -13.03 -22.35 4.42
C GLU A 99 -11.80 -22.03 3.58
N PHE A 100 -11.22 -20.86 3.86
CA PHE A 100 -10.02 -20.39 3.18
C PHE A 100 -8.79 -20.66 4.04
N GLY A 101 -7.75 -21.18 3.41
CA GLY A 101 -6.41 -21.26 3.98
C GLY A 101 -5.65 -19.94 3.91
N GLU A 102 -4.33 -20.01 3.79
CA GLU A 102 -3.49 -18.83 3.61
C GLU A 102 -3.65 -18.28 2.17
N ASN A 103 -4.20 -17.07 2.06
CA ASN A 103 -4.35 -16.37 0.79
C ASN A 103 -3.30 -15.28 0.68
N ILE A 104 -2.54 -15.28 -0.38
CA ILE A 104 -1.38 -14.41 -0.57
C ILE A 104 -1.61 -13.46 -1.74
N ASN A 105 -1.31 -12.20 -1.53
CA ASN A 105 -1.27 -11.21 -2.59
C ASN A 105 0.15 -10.69 -2.78
N THR A 106 0.68 -10.81 -3.99
CA THR A 106 1.96 -10.22 -4.40
C THR A 106 1.70 -9.13 -5.43
N SER A 107 2.21 -7.94 -5.20
CA SER A 107 1.98 -6.79 -6.07
C SER A 107 3.28 -6.08 -6.42
N TYR A 108 3.36 -5.61 -7.67
CA TYR A 108 4.41 -4.74 -8.18
C TYR A 108 3.78 -3.48 -8.73
N ALA A 109 4.35 -2.33 -8.44
CA ALA A 109 3.84 -1.06 -8.96
C ALA A 109 4.96 -0.07 -9.23
N VAL A 110 4.76 0.75 -10.25
CA VAL A 110 5.50 1.98 -10.46
C VAL A 110 4.55 3.15 -10.37
N ASN A 111 4.95 4.21 -9.68
CA ASN A 111 4.14 5.41 -9.63
C ASN A 111 4.98 6.67 -9.69
N VAL A 112 4.33 7.75 -10.11
CA VAL A 112 4.87 9.11 -10.09
C VAL A 112 4.09 9.91 -9.04
N ARG A 113 4.83 10.63 -8.23
CA ARG A 113 4.33 11.46 -7.15
C ARG A 113 4.81 12.90 -7.33
N PRO A 114 4.05 13.78 -8.03
CA PRO A 114 4.28 15.21 -7.97
C PRO A 114 3.91 15.73 -6.57
N ASP A 115 4.75 16.55 -5.99
CA ASP A 115 4.56 17.07 -4.64
C ASP A 115 4.92 18.56 -4.51
N ILE A 116 4.31 19.21 -3.51
CA ILE A 116 4.61 20.58 -3.15
C ILE A 116 4.61 20.74 -1.62
N TRP A 117 5.62 21.44 -1.10
CA TRP A 117 5.66 21.91 0.28
C TRP A 117 4.83 23.18 0.41
N ILE A 118 3.64 23.07 1.03
CA ILE A 118 2.78 24.23 1.31
C ILE A 118 3.37 25.06 2.46
N PHE A 119 3.83 24.37 3.51
CA PHE A 119 4.59 24.93 4.62
C PHE A 119 5.91 24.18 4.78
N PRO A 120 6.92 24.71 5.49
CA PRO A 120 8.19 24.02 5.70
C PRO A 120 8.05 22.62 6.34
N PHE A 121 6.93 22.36 6.98
CA PHE A 121 6.62 21.11 7.67
C PHE A 121 5.48 20.30 7.01
N LEU A 122 4.78 20.84 6.01
CA LEU A 122 3.62 20.19 5.37
C LEU A 122 3.81 20.08 3.86
N ASN A 123 3.84 18.86 3.39
CA ASN A 123 3.88 18.49 1.97
C ASN A 123 2.55 17.87 1.54
N VAL A 124 2.06 18.23 0.36
CA VAL A 124 0.91 17.58 -0.30
C VAL A 124 1.33 17.05 -1.65
N TYR A 125 0.70 15.97 -2.10
CA TYR A 125 1.11 15.30 -3.32
C TYR A 125 -0.02 14.52 -4.00
N GLY A 126 0.10 14.37 -5.32
CA GLY A 126 -0.64 13.39 -6.09
C GLY A 126 0.09 12.06 -6.16
N LEU A 127 -0.64 11.00 -6.46
CA LEU A 127 -0.12 9.65 -6.70
C LEU A 127 -0.77 9.12 -7.98
N PHE A 128 0.05 8.75 -8.98
CA PHE A 128 -0.43 8.20 -10.24
C PHE A 128 0.47 7.03 -10.62
N GLY A 129 -0.11 5.87 -10.85
CA GLY A 129 0.70 4.69 -11.13
C GLY A 129 -0.07 3.54 -11.73
N TYR A 130 0.66 2.54 -12.13
CA TYR A 130 0.15 1.27 -12.58
C TYR A 130 1.08 0.14 -12.12
N GLY A 131 0.55 -1.08 -12.15
CA GLY A 131 1.27 -2.26 -11.70
C GLY A 131 0.53 -3.53 -12.02
N SER A 132 0.94 -4.61 -11.38
CA SER A 132 0.28 -5.90 -11.42
C SER A 132 0.08 -6.46 -10.01
N SER A 133 -0.89 -7.32 -9.89
CA SER A 133 -1.24 -8.02 -8.66
C SER A 133 -1.52 -9.47 -8.97
N LEU A 134 -0.83 -10.37 -8.29
CA LEU A 134 -1.07 -11.79 -8.30
C LEU A 134 -1.67 -12.18 -6.96
N THR A 135 -2.86 -12.77 -6.97
CA THR A 135 -3.56 -13.24 -5.77
C THR A 135 -3.70 -14.76 -5.83
N GLU A 136 -3.10 -15.43 -4.86
CA GLU A 136 -3.27 -16.85 -4.63
C GLU A 136 -4.39 -17.05 -3.62
N VAL A 137 -5.43 -17.79 -4.01
CA VAL A 137 -6.60 -18.12 -3.18
C VAL A 137 -6.56 -19.61 -2.93
N ASN A 138 -6.60 -20.03 -1.68
CA ASN A 138 -6.60 -21.42 -1.29
C ASN A 138 -7.90 -21.71 -0.52
N ILE A 139 -8.78 -22.49 -1.13
CA ILE A 139 -9.93 -23.11 -0.46
C ILE A 139 -9.42 -24.42 0.13
N VAL A 140 -9.69 -24.66 1.42
CA VAL A 140 -9.24 -25.87 2.14
C VAL A 140 -10.38 -26.77 2.55
N SER A 141 -11.61 -26.28 2.57
CA SER A 141 -12.83 -27.05 2.87
C SER A 141 -13.97 -26.51 2.02
N PRO A 142 -14.87 -27.37 1.50
CA PRO A 142 -14.97 -28.81 1.68
C PRO A 142 -13.92 -29.61 0.88
N VAL A 143 -13.34 -29.00 -0.17
CA VAL A 143 -12.32 -29.61 -1.02
C VAL A 143 -11.16 -28.63 -1.23
N GLU A 144 -9.98 -29.16 -1.42
CA GLU A 144 -8.77 -28.36 -1.59
C GLU A 144 -8.66 -27.87 -3.04
N ILE A 145 -8.92 -26.56 -3.23
CA ILE A 145 -8.86 -25.90 -4.54
C ILE A 145 -7.92 -24.70 -4.45
N LYS A 146 -6.95 -24.65 -5.33
CA LYS A 146 -6.07 -23.50 -5.51
C LYS A 146 -6.50 -22.69 -6.73
N SER A 147 -6.60 -21.38 -6.55
CA SER A 147 -6.84 -20.42 -7.62
C SER A 147 -5.73 -19.38 -7.62
N VAL A 148 -5.27 -18.97 -8.78
CA VAL A 148 -4.23 -17.95 -8.95
C VAL A 148 -4.70 -16.95 -9.99
N VAL A 149 -4.91 -15.71 -9.56
CA VAL A 149 -5.42 -14.64 -10.42
C VAL A 149 -4.37 -13.55 -10.54
N GLU A 150 -3.93 -13.27 -11.76
CA GLU A 150 -3.07 -12.14 -12.09
C GLU A 150 -3.87 -11.06 -12.81
N GLN A 151 -3.66 -9.80 -12.43
CA GLN A 151 -4.37 -8.67 -13.03
C GLN A 151 -3.55 -7.39 -12.98
N GLY A 152 -3.77 -6.53 -13.98
CA GLY A 152 -3.23 -5.18 -13.99
C GLY A 152 -3.92 -4.26 -12.99
N LEU A 153 -3.20 -3.25 -12.53
CA LEU A 153 -3.67 -2.24 -11.56
C LEU A 153 -3.41 -0.84 -12.11
N ARG A 154 -4.38 0.04 -12.00
CA ARG A 154 -4.23 1.48 -12.22
C ARG A 154 -4.59 2.21 -10.95
N THR A 155 -3.73 3.13 -10.51
CA THR A 155 -3.90 3.85 -9.24
C THR A 155 -3.84 5.35 -9.47
N ALA A 156 -4.78 6.06 -8.89
CA ALA A 156 -4.73 7.49 -8.70
C ALA A 156 -5.02 7.82 -7.24
N GLY A 157 -4.43 8.89 -6.73
CA GLY A 157 -4.61 9.25 -5.33
C GLY A 157 -4.00 10.57 -4.93
N LEU A 158 -4.24 10.91 -3.69
CA LEU A 158 -3.73 12.10 -3.03
C LEU A 158 -3.11 11.72 -1.69
N GLY A 159 -2.15 12.50 -1.25
CA GLY A 159 -1.57 12.31 0.07
C GLY A 159 -1.02 13.59 0.67
N THR A 160 -0.75 13.51 1.94
CA THR A 160 -0.11 14.58 2.71
C THR A 160 0.91 14.00 3.66
N MET A 161 1.94 14.77 3.94
CA MET A 161 2.97 14.42 4.91
C MET A 161 3.32 15.64 5.75
N ALA A 162 3.28 15.47 7.06
CA ALA A 162 3.79 16.46 8.01
C ALA A 162 5.09 15.95 8.65
N ALA A 163 6.10 16.81 8.77
CA ALA A 163 7.39 16.47 9.36
C ALA A 163 7.80 17.50 10.41
N PHE A 164 8.30 17.01 11.56
CA PHE A 164 8.64 17.84 12.72
C PHE A 164 9.97 17.41 13.32
N GLY A 165 10.73 18.39 13.81
CA GLY A 165 11.94 18.13 14.59
C GLY A 165 11.60 17.76 16.04
N LEU A 166 12.27 16.74 16.56
CA LEU A 166 12.21 16.29 17.96
C LEU A 166 13.64 16.24 18.54
N GLY A 167 14.21 17.38 18.83
CA GLY A 167 15.60 17.47 19.28
C GLY A 167 16.58 16.95 18.21
N PRO A 168 17.39 15.91 18.51
CA PRO A 168 18.33 15.33 17.54
C PRO A 168 17.66 14.40 16.51
N LEU A 169 16.38 14.15 16.64
CA LEU A 169 15.55 13.30 15.79
C LEU A 169 14.53 14.13 15.04
N TRP A 170 13.86 13.53 14.08
CA TRP A 170 12.66 14.04 13.43
C TRP A 170 11.57 12.98 13.42
N THR A 171 10.33 13.41 13.38
CA THR A 171 9.18 12.54 13.14
C THR A 171 8.43 13.00 11.89
N SER A 172 7.82 12.06 11.18
CA SER A 172 6.88 12.37 10.12
C SER A 172 5.63 11.52 10.26
N VAL A 173 4.51 12.12 9.87
CA VAL A 173 3.22 11.46 9.72
C VAL A 173 2.76 11.69 8.31
N ASP A 174 2.40 10.62 7.59
CA ASP A 174 1.83 10.71 6.25
C ASP A 174 0.51 9.97 6.16
N ALA A 175 -0.38 10.50 5.37
CA ALA A 175 -1.66 9.89 5.04
C ALA A 175 -1.88 9.92 3.53
N ASN A 176 -2.27 8.76 2.97
CA ASN A 176 -2.53 8.59 1.55
C ASN A 176 -3.94 8.05 1.36
N TRP A 177 -4.63 8.54 0.37
CA TRP A 177 -5.91 8.02 -0.11
C TRP A 177 -5.78 7.73 -1.59
N THR A 178 -5.96 6.47 -1.96
CA THR A 178 -5.83 6.02 -3.34
C THR A 178 -7.07 5.27 -3.79
N TRP A 179 -7.37 5.40 -5.06
CA TRP A 179 -8.36 4.64 -5.80
C TRP A 179 -7.60 3.76 -6.79
N THR A 180 -7.58 2.47 -6.52
CA THR A 180 -6.89 1.48 -7.36
C THR A 180 -7.94 0.68 -8.10
N LYS A 181 -7.92 0.73 -9.43
CA LYS A 181 -8.78 -0.06 -10.32
C LYS A 181 -8.00 -1.27 -10.81
N PRO A 182 -8.28 -2.47 -10.28
CA PRO A 182 -7.87 -3.73 -10.88
C PRO A 182 -8.67 -4.01 -12.16
N ASP A 183 -8.06 -4.69 -13.12
CA ASP A 183 -8.69 -4.91 -14.44
C ASP A 183 -9.91 -5.84 -14.35
N LEU A 184 -9.92 -6.79 -13.41
CA LEU A 184 -10.97 -7.78 -13.23
C LEU A 184 -12.07 -7.37 -12.22
N LEU A 185 -11.97 -6.21 -11.60
CA LEU A 185 -12.98 -5.72 -10.66
C LEU A 185 -13.86 -4.65 -11.31
N ASP A 186 -15.14 -4.64 -10.94
CA ASP A 186 -16.11 -3.67 -11.48
C ASP A 186 -15.85 -2.25 -10.99
N GLU A 187 -15.41 -2.10 -9.73
CA GLU A 187 -15.18 -0.81 -9.10
C GLU A 187 -13.75 -0.64 -8.56
N PRO A 188 -13.27 0.61 -8.47
CA PRO A 188 -11.98 0.89 -7.85
C PRO A 188 -11.98 0.58 -6.35
N VAL A 189 -10.96 -0.11 -5.89
CA VAL A 189 -10.70 -0.34 -4.46
C VAL A 189 -10.14 0.92 -3.84
N LYS A 190 -10.78 1.40 -2.77
CA LYS A 190 -10.32 2.55 -1.98
C LYS A 190 -9.31 2.05 -0.94
N VAL A 191 -8.11 2.64 -0.95
CA VAL A 191 -7.07 2.29 0.02
C VAL A 191 -6.62 3.54 0.76
N ALA A 192 -6.62 3.46 2.09
CA ALA A 192 -6.06 4.49 2.96
C ALA A 192 -4.82 3.95 3.67
N VAL A 193 -3.73 4.69 3.60
CA VAL A 193 -2.47 4.35 4.26
C VAL A 193 -2.08 5.47 5.20
N LEU A 194 -1.79 5.12 6.45
CA LEU A 194 -1.24 6.00 7.46
C LEU A 194 0.17 5.53 7.81
N GLY A 195 1.15 6.41 7.70
CA GLY A 195 2.54 6.16 8.08
C GLY A 195 2.99 7.06 9.22
N ILE A 196 3.75 6.51 10.15
CA ILE A 196 4.43 7.28 11.22
C ILE A 196 5.87 6.82 11.23
N ARG A 197 6.81 7.77 11.16
CA ARG A 197 8.25 7.48 11.14
C ARG A 197 8.98 8.35 12.14
N LEU A 198 9.99 7.78 12.77
CA LEU A 198 10.96 8.47 13.62
C LEU A 198 12.34 8.24 13.03
N GLY A 199 13.09 9.31 12.80
CA GLY A 199 14.36 9.21 12.11
C GLY A 199 15.41 10.19 12.59
N LYS A 200 16.60 10.02 12.02
CA LYS A 200 17.75 10.88 12.25
C LYS A 200 18.45 11.19 10.94
N THR A 201 18.81 12.47 10.77
CA THR A 201 19.59 12.94 9.63
C THR A 201 21.04 13.17 10.01
N PHE A 202 21.95 12.72 9.16
CA PHE A 202 23.39 12.88 9.29
C PHE A 202 23.88 13.73 8.13
N THR A 203 24.37 14.92 8.42
CA THR A 203 24.90 15.85 7.41
C THR A 203 26.40 15.66 7.24
N PHE A 204 26.88 15.70 6.01
CA PHE A 204 28.32 15.59 5.72
C PHE A 204 29.03 16.90 6.06
N LYS A 205 30.06 16.82 6.91
CA LYS A 205 30.80 17.99 7.39
C LYS A 205 31.43 18.84 6.29
N GLN A 206 31.80 18.24 5.18
CA GLN A 206 32.48 18.92 4.06
C GLN A 206 31.52 19.39 2.97
N LYS A 207 30.30 18.79 2.91
CA LYS A 207 29.26 19.06 1.92
C LYS A 207 27.93 19.17 2.66
N PRO A 208 27.59 20.32 3.24
CA PRO A 208 26.40 20.48 4.08
C PRO A 208 25.08 20.35 3.31
N ASP A 209 25.09 20.49 1.98
CA ASP A 209 23.98 20.21 1.07
C ASP A 209 23.69 18.73 0.87
N ARG A 210 24.60 17.84 1.34
CA ARG A 210 24.42 16.39 1.33
C ARG A 210 24.10 15.86 2.70
N ASN A 211 23.15 14.96 2.74
CA ASN A 211 22.81 14.29 3.99
C ASN A 211 22.35 12.86 3.73
N PHE A 212 22.39 12.10 4.79
CA PHE A 212 21.84 10.75 4.86
C PHE A 212 20.89 10.67 6.05
N ALA A 213 19.68 10.20 5.82
CA ALA A 213 18.69 10.00 6.87
C ALA A 213 18.34 8.51 6.99
N ILE A 214 18.12 8.06 8.21
CA ILE A 214 17.59 6.73 8.52
C ILE A 214 16.38 6.87 9.42
N TRP A 215 15.44 5.95 9.32
CA TRP A 215 14.25 5.92 10.15
C TRP A 215 13.73 4.52 10.38
N ALA A 216 12.95 4.38 11.43
CA ALA A 216 12.05 3.28 11.65
C ALA A 216 10.64 3.83 11.89
N GLY A 217 9.62 3.01 11.65
CA GLY A 217 8.26 3.47 11.80
C GLY A 217 7.23 2.38 11.70
N GLY A 218 5.97 2.78 11.68
CA GLY A 218 4.82 1.93 11.45
C GLY A 218 3.98 2.42 10.28
N MET A 219 3.40 1.49 9.55
CA MET A 219 2.48 1.75 8.46
C MET A 219 1.19 0.97 8.66
N ARG A 220 0.06 1.66 8.64
CA ARG A 220 -1.27 1.07 8.69
C ARG A 220 -1.94 1.16 7.33
N VAL A 221 -2.50 0.05 6.87
CA VAL A 221 -3.29 -0.01 5.63
C VAL A 221 -4.73 -0.36 5.96
N LYS A 222 -5.65 0.38 5.35
CA LYS A 222 -7.09 0.09 5.33
C LYS A 222 -7.52 0.03 3.87
N MET A 223 -8.07 -1.12 3.47
CA MET A 223 -8.68 -1.31 2.15
C MET A 223 -10.19 -1.22 2.26
N GLY A 224 -10.86 -0.77 1.19
CA GLY A 224 -12.29 -0.98 1.01
C GLY A 224 -12.55 -2.49 0.94
N SER A 225 -13.59 -2.96 1.64
CA SER A 225 -13.79 -4.39 1.86
C SER A 225 -14.45 -5.08 0.68
N SER A 226 -15.56 -4.56 0.20
CA SER A 226 -16.38 -5.22 -0.82
C SER A 226 -15.71 -5.16 -2.21
N THR A 227 -15.54 -6.33 -2.81
CA THR A 227 -14.99 -6.48 -4.16
C THR A 227 -15.81 -7.51 -4.93
N ASN A 228 -16.32 -7.10 -6.09
CA ASN A 228 -16.99 -7.99 -7.03
C ASN A 228 -16.18 -8.04 -8.32
N GLY A 229 -16.16 -9.20 -8.96
CA GLY A 229 -15.44 -9.38 -10.21
C GLY A 229 -15.80 -10.66 -10.90
N GLU A 230 -15.28 -10.80 -12.12
CA GLU A 230 -15.47 -11.95 -12.98
C GLU A 230 -14.11 -12.43 -13.50
N VAL A 231 -13.95 -13.74 -13.63
CA VAL A 231 -12.75 -14.36 -14.19
C VAL A 231 -13.09 -15.68 -14.88
N ALA A 232 -12.50 -15.96 -16.04
CA ALA A 232 -12.66 -17.28 -16.66
C ALA A 232 -11.88 -18.34 -15.88
N MET A 233 -12.44 -19.55 -15.77
CA MET A 233 -11.82 -20.65 -15.02
C MET A 233 -10.40 -20.96 -15.51
N LYS A 234 -10.17 -20.93 -16.82
CA LYS A 234 -8.83 -21.14 -17.41
C LYS A 234 -7.78 -20.12 -16.98
N ASP A 235 -8.22 -18.90 -16.59
CA ASP A 235 -7.34 -17.81 -16.17
C ASP A 235 -7.18 -17.75 -14.64
N ALA A 236 -8.06 -18.46 -13.90
CA ALA A 236 -8.07 -18.51 -12.45
C ALA A 236 -7.54 -19.82 -11.87
N ILE A 237 -7.75 -20.93 -12.58
CA ILE A 237 -7.40 -22.26 -12.11
C ILE A 237 -6.05 -22.68 -12.72
N PRO A 238 -4.99 -22.85 -11.90
CA PRO A 238 -3.68 -23.27 -12.40
C PRO A 238 -3.68 -24.72 -12.87
N GLN A 239 -2.74 -25.07 -13.74
CA GLN A 239 -2.63 -26.41 -14.31
C GLN A 239 -2.54 -27.50 -13.25
N GLU A 240 -1.87 -27.25 -12.14
CA GLU A 240 -1.77 -28.16 -11.00
C GLU A 240 -3.15 -28.56 -10.43
N THR A 241 -4.09 -27.62 -10.38
CA THR A 241 -5.47 -27.89 -9.95
C THR A 241 -6.25 -28.64 -11.04
N TRP A 242 -6.06 -28.28 -12.33
CA TRP A 242 -6.66 -29.03 -13.45
C TRP A 242 -6.23 -30.49 -13.51
N ASP A 243 -4.99 -30.79 -13.17
CA ASP A 243 -4.45 -32.16 -13.14
C ASP A 243 -5.06 -32.99 -12.01
N ARG A 244 -5.63 -32.38 -10.98
CA ARG A 244 -6.26 -33.02 -9.82
C ARG A 244 -7.78 -32.95 -9.83
N VAL A 245 -8.42 -32.58 -10.94
CA VAL A 245 -9.89 -32.40 -10.99
C VAL A 245 -10.63 -33.64 -10.56
N ASP A 246 -10.24 -34.81 -11.06
CA ASP A 246 -10.92 -36.09 -10.73
C ASP A 246 -10.88 -36.34 -9.20
N GLU A 247 -9.75 -36.10 -8.54
CA GLU A 247 -9.60 -36.18 -7.07
C GLU A 247 -10.46 -35.13 -6.33
N ILE A 248 -10.53 -33.89 -6.85
CA ILE A 248 -11.34 -32.82 -6.28
C ILE A 248 -12.82 -33.18 -6.32
N VAL A 249 -13.30 -33.69 -7.46
CA VAL A 249 -14.69 -34.11 -7.67
C VAL A 249 -15.06 -35.30 -6.77
N ASP A 250 -14.19 -36.33 -6.69
CA ASP A 250 -14.39 -37.47 -5.80
C ASP A 250 -14.47 -37.05 -4.33
N ASN A 251 -13.61 -36.12 -3.89
CA ASN A 251 -13.61 -35.57 -2.53
C ASN A 251 -14.89 -34.75 -2.27
N TYR A 252 -15.33 -33.95 -3.23
CA TYR A 252 -16.58 -33.21 -3.15
C TYR A 252 -17.78 -34.16 -2.99
N ASN A 253 -17.90 -35.16 -3.84
CA ASN A 253 -18.98 -36.13 -3.77
C ASN A 253 -19.01 -36.87 -2.43
N THR A 254 -17.85 -37.29 -1.93
CA THR A 254 -17.72 -37.94 -0.61
C THR A 254 -18.16 -37.01 0.53
N TRP A 255 -17.78 -35.74 0.48
CA TRP A 255 -18.21 -34.74 1.47
C TRP A 255 -19.73 -34.50 1.37
N TYR A 256 -20.26 -34.28 0.16
CA TYR A 256 -21.67 -33.99 -0.09
C TYR A 256 -22.59 -35.16 0.36
N ASP A 257 -22.23 -36.41 0.03
CA ASP A 257 -22.98 -37.61 0.45
C ASP A 257 -22.98 -37.80 1.98
N GLY A 258 -21.97 -37.24 2.68
CA GLY A 258 -21.90 -37.26 4.15
C GLY A 258 -22.76 -36.18 4.85
N LEU A 259 -23.36 -35.25 4.10
CA LEU A 259 -24.23 -34.22 4.65
C LEU A 259 -25.62 -34.74 4.98
N ASP A 260 -26.27 -34.10 5.98
CA ASP A 260 -27.69 -34.28 6.21
C ASP A 260 -28.53 -33.59 5.12
N PRO A 261 -29.80 -34.02 4.88
CA PRO A 261 -30.61 -33.49 3.78
C PRO A 261 -30.84 -31.97 3.81
N ILE A 262 -30.80 -31.33 4.99
CA ILE A 262 -30.97 -29.87 5.10
C ILE A 262 -29.74 -29.13 4.58
N ARG A 263 -28.55 -29.69 4.87
CA ARG A 263 -27.31 -29.12 4.38
C ARG A 263 -27.10 -29.40 2.90
N GLN A 264 -27.53 -30.55 2.41
CA GLN A 264 -27.53 -30.83 0.96
C GLN A 264 -28.41 -29.83 0.22
N ASP A 265 -29.65 -29.61 0.67
CA ASP A 265 -30.54 -28.59 0.10
C ASP A 265 -29.93 -27.16 0.13
N TYR A 266 -29.20 -26.82 1.19
CA TYR A 266 -28.48 -25.55 1.24
C TYR A 266 -27.38 -25.45 0.19
N VAL A 267 -26.55 -26.49 0.03
CA VAL A 267 -25.47 -26.54 -0.96
C VAL A 267 -26.06 -26.50 -2.38
N ASP A 268 -27.13 -27.24 -2.67
CA ASP A 268 -27.79 -27.30 -3.96
C ASP A 268 -28.38 -25.95 -4.40
N ASN A 269 -28.69 -25.06 -3.45
CA ASN A 269 -29.16 -23.71 -3.73
C ASN A 269 -28.03 -22.67 -3.90
N THR A 270 -26.76 -23.11 -3.93
CA THR A 270 -25.60 -22.25 -4.19
C THR A 270 -25.04 -22.50 -5.59
N ALA A 271 -24.12 -21.64 -6.04
CA ALA A 271 -23.40 -21.83 -7.31
C ALA A 271 -22.23 -22.83 -7.19
N PHE A 272 -21.97 -23.44 -6.02
CA PHE A 272 -20.81 -24.29 -5.83
C PHE A 272 -20.91 -25.66 -6.54
N PRO A 273 -22.06 -26.35 -6.56
CA PRO A 273 -22.24 -27.57 -7.39
C PRO A 273 -21.93 -27.32 -8.86
N ASP A 274 -22.48 -26.23 -9.44
CA ASP A 274 -22.22 -25.89 -10.84
C ASP A 274 -20.75 -25.52 -11.10
N PHE A 275 -20.07 -24.96 -10.13
CA PHE A 275 -18.63 -24.74 -10.22
C PHE A 275 -17.85 -26.04 -10.25
N ILE A 276 -18.23 -27.02 -9.43
CA ILE A 276 -17.63 -28.37 -9.44
C ILE A 276 -17.94 -29.10 -10.76
N ASP A 277 -19.16 -29.02 -11.26
CA ASP A 277 -19.55 -29.61 -12.56
C ASP A 277 -18.76 -29.00 -13.73
N ALA A 278 -18.55 -27.67 -13.71
CA ALA A 278 -17.72 -26.99 -14.70
C ALA A 278 -16.23 -27.39 -14.61
N LEU A 279 -15.72 -27.67 -13.40
CA LEU A 279 -14.38 -28.25 -13.21
C LEU A 279 -14.31 -29.69 -13.80
N ASP A 280 -15.28 -30.57 -13.48
CA ASP A 280 -15.32 -31.94 -13.92
C ASP A 280 -15.37 -32.02 -15.46
N ASN A 281 -16.23 -31.23 -16.08
CA ASN A 281 -16.34 -31.10 -17.52
C ASN A 281 -15.19 -30.35 -18.19
N ARG A 282 -14.22 -29.85 -17.41
CA ARG A 282 -13.06 -29.07 -17.88
C ARG A 282 -13.46 -27.84 -18.71
N GLU A 283 -14.52 -27.14 -18.31
CA GLU A 283 -15.10 -25.98 -18.98
C GLU A 283 -14.31 -24.71 -18.69
N GLY A 284 -13.09 -24.60 -19.19
CA GLY A 284 -12.20 -23.49 -18.91
C GLY A 284 -12.71 -22.08 -19.32
N ASN A 285 -13.72 -22.02 -20.22
CA ASN A 285 -14.35 -20.75 -20.64
C ASN A 285 -15.50 -20.31 -19.74
N THR A 286 -15.97 -21.14 -18.83
CA THR A 286 -16.97 -20.77 -17.84
C THR A 286 -16.44 -19.59 -16.99
N ILE A 287 -17.27 -18.56 -16.84
CA ILE A 287 -16.94 -17.36 -16.05
C ILE A 287 -17.38 -17.59 -14.60
N VAL A 288 -16.44 -17.49 -13.70
CA VAL A 288 -16.69 -17.45 -12.28
C VAL A 288 -16.89 -16.00 -11.86
N ARG A 289 -18.10 -15.71 -11.37
CA ARG A 289 -18.41 -14.45 -10.69
C ARG A 289 -18.12 -14.61 -9.21
N TYR A 290 -17.50 -13.63 -8.61
CA TYR A 290 -17.22 -13.67 -7.18
C TYR A 290 -17.50 -12.32 -6.51
N GLY A 291 -18.02 -12.40 -5.30
CA GLY A 291 -18.15 -11.27 -4.38
C GLY A 291 -17.49 -11.60 -3.06
N MET A 292 -16.79 -10.66 -2.46
CA MET A 292 -16.18 -10.89 -1.14
C MET A 292 -15.74 -9.61 -0.46
N ASP A 293 -15.60 -9.69 0.85
CA ASP A 293 -14.91 -8.68 1.64
C ASP A 293 -13.44 -9.07 1.82
N LYS A 294 -12.53 -8.21 1.32
CA LYS A 294 -11.08 -8.40 1.42
C LYS A 294 -10.46 -7.48 2.45
N ARG A 295 -9.61 -8.01 3.29
CA ARG A 295 -8.77 -7.19 4.17
C ARG A 295 -7.38 -7.78 4.34
N PRO A 296 -6.34 -6.95 4.59
CA PRO A 296 -5.05 -7.47 5.02
C PRO A 296 -5.18 -8.25 6.34
N ALA A 297 -4.48 -9.37 6.47
CA ALA A 297 -4.44 -10.15 7.70
C ALA A 297 -3.98 -9.29 8.88
N GLU A 298 -2.95 -8.47 8.67
CA GLU A 298 -2.47 -7.50 9.65
C GLU A 298 -2.65 -6.07 9.16
N LYS A 299 -3.24 -5.22 10.01
CA LYS A 299 -3.47 -3.80 9.72
C LYS A 299 -2.20 -2.97 9.80
N TRP A 300 -1.28 -3.31 10.72
CA TRP A 300 -0.03 -2.59 10.96
C TRP A 300 1.17 -3.39 10.49
N ASN A 301 2.17 -2.68 9.99
CA ASN A 301 3.46 -3.25 9.64
C ASN A 301 4.57 -2.29 10.08
N MET A 302 5.70 -2.83 10.53
CA MET A 302 6.88 -2.02 10.82
C MET A 302 7.71 -1.82 9.56
N VAL A 303 8.19 -0.60 9.40
CA VAL A 303 9.05 -0.20 8.29
C VAL A 303 10.37 0.37 8.77
N ILE A 304 11.41 0.13 8.00
CA ILE A 304 12.72 0.76 8.18
C ILE A 304 13.17 1.32 6.83
N GLY A 305 13.84 2.44 6.85
CA GLY A 305 14.25 3.07 5.60
C GLY A 305 15.41 4.02 5.73
N GLY A 306 15.87 4.48 4.58
CA GLY A 306 16.92 5.45 4.44
C GLY A 306 16.73 6.34 3.22
N GLN A 307 17.28 7.55 3.30
CA GLN A 307 17.30 8.51 2.22
C GLN A 307 18.69 9.11 2.11
N PHE A 308 19.17 9.23 0.90
CA PHE A 308 20.39 9.96 0.57
C PHE A 308 20.07 11.17 -0.29
N GLN A 309 20.38 12.35 0.21
CA GLN A 309 20.32 13.60 -0.54
C GLN A 309 21.67 13.83 -1.21
N VAL A 310 21.71 13.68 -2.52
CA VAL A 310 22.92 13.89 -3.34
C VAL A 310 23.27 15.36 -3.46
N ASN A 311 22.25 16.19 -3.60
CA ASN A 311 22.29 17.67 -3.61
C ASN A 311 20.86 18.21 -3.35
N LYS A 312 20.66 19.52 -3.44
CA LYS A 312 19.32 20.13 -3.21
C LYS A 312 18.23 19.68 -4.21
N ASN A 313 18.62 19.13 -5.36
CA ASN A 313 17.69 18.67 -6.40
C ASN A 313 17.41 17.17 -6.31
N TRP A 314 18.43 16.34 -6.05
CA TRP A 314 18.33 14.89 -6.14
C TRP A 314 18.34 14.19 -4.81
N GLN A 315 17.36 13.32 -4.61
CA GLN A 315 17.25 12.46 -3.44
C GLN A 315 16.91 11.03 -3.88
N ILE A 316 17.53 10.07 -3.24
CA ILE A 316 17.26 8.64 -3.41
C ILE A 316 16.75 8.13 -2.07
N ARG A 317 15.68 7.34 -2.10
CA ARG A 317 15.05 6.79 -0.90
C ARG A 317 14.78 5.30 -1.08
N THR A 318 14.98 4.53 0.00
CA THR A 318 14.54 3.15 0.10
C THR A 318 13.83 2.92 1.42
N GLU A 319 12.81 2.05 1.40
CA GLU A 319 12.09 1.66 2.63
C GLU A 319 11.66 0.19 2.50
N GLY A 320 11.85 -0.59 3.56
CA GLY A 320 11.43 -1.98 3.64
C GLY A 320 10.43 -2.19 4.78
N GLY A 321 9.37 -2.94 4.51
CA GLY A 321 8.49 -3.52 5.54
C GLY A 321 9.05 -4.86 5.96
N ILE A 322 9.45 -5.01 7.22
CA ILE A 322 10.26 -6.13 7.69
C ILE A 322 9.63 -6.93 8.83
N VAL A 323 8.71 -6.35 9.58
CA VAL A 323 8.04 -6.99 10.71
C VAL A 323 6.54 -6.89 10.52
N GLY A 324 5.86 -7.99 10.73
CA GLY A 324 4.44 -8.19 10.41
C GLY A 324 4.27 -9.09 9.18
N ASP A 325 3.05 -9.42 8.86
CA ASP A 325 2.68 -10.25 7.73
C ASP A 325 3.08 -9.61 6.38
N ARG A 326 2.92 -8.27 6.27
CA ARG A 326 3.24 -7.56 5.03
C ARG A 326 4.73 -7.33 4.87
N LYS A 327 5.32 -7.97 3.87
CA LYS A 327 6.67 -7.68 3.39
C LYS A 327 6.60 -6.70 2.23
N SER A 328 7.40 -5.64 2.28
CA SER A 328 7.39 -4.64 1.21
C SER A 328 8.78 -4.04 0.99
N PHE A 329 8.99 -3.60 -0.24
CA PHE A 329 10.18 -2.85 -0.63
C PHE A 329 9.76 -1.67 -1.51
N LEU A 330 10.28 -0.50 -1.17
CA LEU A 330 10.10 0.72 -1.95
C LEU A 330 11.46 1.29 -2.28
N ALA A 331 11.66 1.62 -3.55
CA ALA A 331 12.80 2.41 -4.02
C ALA A 331 12.27 3.66 -4.73
N SER A 332 12.89 4.81 -4.48
CA SER A 332 12.42 6.08 -5.03
C SER A 332 13.57 6.96 -5.45
N VAL A 333 13.34 7.70 -6.53
CA VAL A 333 14.19 8.82 -6.96
C VAL A 333 13.33 10.07 -7.01
N ASN A 334 13.75 11.12 -6.32
CA ASN A 334 13.06 12.38 -6.25
C ASN A 334 13.92 13.49 -6.86
N TYR A 335 13.33 14.25 -7.77
CA TYR A 335 13.90 15.48 -8.30
C TYR A 335 13.09 16.68 -7.80
N ARG A 336 13.79 17.66 -7.23
CA ARG A 336 13.20 18.87 -6.68
C ARG A 336 13.68 20.09 -7.42
N PHE A 337 12.79 21.04 -7.63
CA PHE A 337 13.08 22.25 -8.38
C PHE A 337 12.44 23.49 -7.75
N LYS A 338 12.97 24.63 -8.18
CA LYS A 338 12.55 25.96 -7.76
C LYS A 338 11.34 26.39 -8.58
N ILE A 339 10.39 27.06 -7.98
CA ILE A 339 9.30 27.79 -8.64
C ILE A 339 9.25 29.21 -8.09
#